data_5221134fe7db69df0125e8764f1f1f1c
#
_entry.id   5221134fe7db69df0125e8764f1f1f1c
#
_cell.length_a   1.000
_cell.length_b   1.000
_cell.length_c   1.000
_cell.angle_alpha   90.00
_cell.angle_beta   90.00
_cell.angle_gamma   90.00
#
_symmetry.space_group_name_H-M   'P 1'
#
loop_
_entity.id
_entity.type
_entity.pdbx_description
1 polymer ?
#
loop_
_entity_poly.entity_id
_entity_poly.type
_entity_poly.pdbx_seq_one_letter_code
_entity_poly.pdbx_strand_id
1 'polypeptide(L)'
;MRKPSLFNAAFVFAAAVVVMGLVYFFPPVHQRLSWRLDFAKAYFRGVVDPVEAPPTSLPNPEVVVNNHASSTPTTTPHPSATPTEVFTPTPLPSPTPLPQKIALEPPRWEYQDINNCGPAALAMYLRFYDWDGDQHSIADALKSQREDRNVNVEELAYFVRTNAGWLNYEYRVGGDLDLLKQFLAAGIPVMIEESFYFEGPYWPNDDLWAAHYQLLTGYDETNQTFTGQDSYHGADQEIPYETVDEYWQAFNRVYILIYLPHQEETVKAILGPQWNPDYNRQQALEAAQAETESDPEDTFAWFNLGSNLTYFERYLEATDAYDQARDLGLPQRMLRYQFSPFIAYFHSGQIDDLLALTEYALKITPNSEEALLWHGWGMYRQGKNNDALANFRQALIENSNYLDAQYAIDFLGAN
;
A
#
# COMPACT_ATOMS: atom_id res chain seq x y z
N MET A 1 43.95 -28.58 38.66
CA MET A 1 42.90 -27.64 38.22
C MET A 1 41.55 -28.14 38.77
N ARG A 2 40.90 -27.38 39.68
CA ARG A 2 39.56 -27.76 40.20
C ARG A 2 38.54 -27.50 39.11
N LYS A 3 37.72 -28.51 38.71
CA LYS A 3 36.59 -28.36 37.80
C LYS A 3 35.60 -27.36 38.42
N PRO A 4 35.14 -26.34 37.69
CA PRO A 4 34.09 -25.46 38.19
C PRO A 4 32.87 -26.28 38.59
N SER A 5 32.26 -25.97 39.74
CA SER A 5 31.01 -26.62 40.14
C SER A 5 29.91 -26.28 39.14
N LEU A 6 28.99 -27.19 38.87
CA LEU A 6 27.82 -26.96 38.00
C LEU A 6 27.06 -25.67 38.38
N PHE A 7 27.02 -25.36 39.67
CA PHE A 7 26.42 -24.15 40.22
C PHE A 7 27.14 -22.87 39.76
N ASN A 8 28.48 -22.85 39.76
CA ASN A 8 29.22 -21.70 39.25
C ASN A 8 29.07 -21.51 37.75
N ALA A 9 28.96 -22.60 36.97
CA ALA A 9 28.73 -22.54 35.54
C ALA A 9 27.33 -21.98 35.25
N ALA A 10 26.28 -22.43 35.94
CA ALA A 10 24.91 -21.93 35.82
C ALA A 10 24.79 -20.45 36.19
N PHE A 11 25.49 -20.01 37.28
CA PHE A 11 25.49 -18.61 37.69
C PHE A 11 26.20 -17.71 36.68
N VAL A 12 27.33 -18.13 36.12
CA VAL A 12 28.03 -17.40 35.07
C VAL A 12 27.18 -17.30 33.81
N PHE A 13 26.49 -18.38 33.43
CA PHE A 13 25.59 -18.38 32.30
C PHE A 13 24.40 -17.42 32.52
N ALA A 14 23.74 -17.49 33.67
CA ALA A 14 22.66 -16.57 34.01
C ALA A 14 23.09 -15.10 34.01
N ALA A 15 24.26 -14.82 34.59
CA ALA A 15 24.83 -13.47 34.58
C ALA A 15 25.14 -12.99 33.15
N ALA A 16 25.70 -13.86 32.31
CA ALA A 16 25.95 -13.54 30.90
C ALA A 16 24.66 -13.24 30.12
N VAL A 17 23.58 -13.99 30.34
CA VAL A 17 22.25 -13.75 29.73
C VAL A 17 21.70 -12.39 30.17
N VAL A 18 21.79 -12.05 31.46
CA VAL A 18 21.35 -10.74 31.95
C VAL A 18 22.17 -9.59 31.34
N VAL A 19 23.50 -9.75 31.29
CA VAL A 19 24.38 -8.73 30.68
C VAL A 19 24.05 -8.59 29.15
N MET A 20 23.87 -9.69 28.43
CA MET A 20 23.48 -9.63 27.03
C MET A 20 22.12 -8.95 26.84
N GLY A 21 21.14 -9.23 27.71
CA GLY A 21 19.86 -8.54 27.71
C GLY A 21 20.00 -7.03 27.92
N LEU A 22 20.80 -6.61 28.93
CA LEU A 22 21.06 -5.18 29.18
C LEU A 22 21.77 -4.50 27.99
N VAL A 23 22.75 -5.17 27.39
CA VAL A 23 23.46 -4.66 26.19
C VAL A 23 22.50 -4.58 24.98
N TYR A 24 21.60 -5.53 24.84
CA TYR A 24 20.61 -5.51 23.77
C TYR A 24 19.68 -4.29 23.84
N PHE A 25 19.27 -3.87 25.04
CA PHE A 25 18.41 -2.68 25.21
C PHE A 25 19.18 -1.34 25.07
N PHE A 26 20.49 -1.36 24.91
CA PHE A 26 21.25 -0.16 24.60
C PHE A 26 20.92 0.30 23.18
N PRO A 27 20.38 1.54 22.96
CA PRO A 27 19.77 1.95 21.69
C PRO A 27 20.61 1.66 20.43
N PRO A 28 21.92 1.98 20.36
CA PRO A 28 22.75 1.68 19.19
C PRO A 28 22.90 0.18 18.90
N VAL A 29 22.83 -0.67 19.95
CA VAL A 29 22.91 -2.12 19.80
C VAL A 29 21.57 -2.68 19.38
N HIS A 30 20.49 -2.19 19.99
CA HIS A 30 19.12 -2.56 19.64
C HIS A 30 18.83 -2.27 18.17
N GLN A 31 19.12 -1.07 17.70
CA GLN A 31 18.93 -0.69 16.30
C GLN A 31 19.67 -1.61 15.31
N ARG A 32 20.86 -2.08 15.67
CA ARG A 32 21.68 -2.95 14.80
C ARG A 32 21.33 -4.43 14.88
N LEU A 33 20.71 -4.89 15.95
CA LEU A 33 20.47 -6.32 16.19
C LEU A 33 18.99 -6.71 16.08
N SER A 34 18.05 -5.78 16.31
CA SER A 34 16.61 -6.10 16.29
C SER A 34 16.18 -6.74 14.98
N TRP A 35 16.54 -6.15 13.85
CA TRP A 35 16.18 -6.66 12.53
C TRP A 35 16.75 -8.07 12.26
N ARG A 36 17.97 -8.37 12.75
CA ARG A 36 18.57 -9.71 12.60
C ARG A 36 17.83 -10.76 13.43
N LEU A 37 17.34 -10.36 14.60
CA LEU A 37 16.53 -11.24 15.44
C LEU A 37 15.13 -11.45 14.83
N ASP A 38 14.54 -10.41 14.26
CA ASP A 38 13.24 -10.51 13.60
C ASP A 38 13.34 -11.35 12.32
N PHE A 39 14.41 -11.17 11.55
CA PHE A 39 14.75 -12.05 10.43
C PHE A 39 14.89 -13.51 10.90
N ALA A 40 15.69 -13.77 11.94
CA ALA A 40 15.88 -15.12 12.44
C ALA A 40 14.59 -15.74 12.98
N LYS A 41 13.73 -14.96 13.65
CA LYS A 41 12.40 -15.40 14.10
C LYS A 41 11.49 -15.73 12.92
N ALA A 42 11.45 -14.85 11.91
CA ALA A 42 10.64 -15.05 10.71
C ALA A 42 11.09 -16.31 9.96
N TYR A 43 12.40 -16.47 9.77
CA TYR A 43 12.97 -17.65 9.12
C TYR A 43 12.66 -18.94 9.89
N PHE A 44 12.89 -18.96 11.21
CA PHE A 44 12.61 -20.12 12.04
C PHE A 44 11.12 -20.46 12.04
N ARG A 45 10.25 -19.48 12.13
CA ARG A 45 8.80 -19.69 12.01
C ARG A 45 8.45 -20.30 10.66
N GLY A 46 8.99 -19.79 9.56
CA GLY A 46 8.77 -20.33 8.22
C GLY A 46 9.32 -21.74 8.00
N VAL A 47 10.33 -22.18 8.80
CA VAL A 47 10.80 -23.57 8.79
C VAL A 47 9.80 -24.49 9.54
N VAL A 48 9.23 -24.00 10.65
CA VAL A 48 8.30 -24.79 11.49
C VAL A 48 6.89 -24.81 10.90
N ASP A 49 6.48 -23.67 10.37
CA ASP A 49 5.17 -23.48 9.72
C ASP A 49 5.41 -22.78 8.36
N PRO A 50 5.62 -23.57 7.29
CA PRO A 50 5.98 -23.04 5.98
C PRO A 50 4.96 -22.02 5.45
N VAL A 51 5.49 -20.92 4.90
CA VAL A 51 4.69 -19.94 4.17
C VAL A 51 4.41 -20.53 2.78
N GLU A 52 3.14 -20.68 2.47
CA GLU A 52 2.64 -21.10 1.17
C GLU A 52 2.29 -19.88 0.31
N ALA A 53 1.89 -20.09 -0.93
CA ALA A 53 1.28 -19.03 -1.74
C ALA A 53 -0.07 -18.59 -1.11
N PRO A 54 -0.54 -17.37 -1.38
CA PRO A 54 -1.89 -16.97 -1.01
C PRO A 54 -2.94 -17.98 -1.50
N PRO A 55 -4.01 -18.23 -0.73
CA PRO A 55 -5.00 -19.22 -1.10
C PRO A 55 -5.71 -18.81 -2.40
N THR A 56 -5.85 -19.76 -3.33
CA THR A 56 -6.67 -19.60 -4.54
C THR A 56 -8.14 -19.42 -4.16
N SER A 57 -8.95 -18.96 -5.13
CA SER A 57 -10.38 -18.75 -4.93
C SER A 57 -11.10 -20.05 -4.52
N LEU A 58 -12.07 -19.93 -3.63
CA LEU A 58 -12.92 -21.05 -3.30
C LEU A 58 -13.98 -21.25 -4.40
N PRO A 59 -14.38 -22.51 -4.70
CA PRO A 59 -15.45 -22.73 -5.66
C PRO A 59 -16.70 -21.95 -5.25
N ASN A 60 -17.09 -20.99 -6.06
CA ASN A 60 -18.30 -20.19 -5.81
C ASN A 60 -19.49 -21.16 -5.74
N PRO A 61 -20.27 -21.25 -4.64
CA PRO A 61 -21.49 -22.02 -4.64
C PRO A 61 -22.38 -21.44 -5.77
N GLU A 62 -22.76 -22.24 -6.75
CA GLU A 62 -23.59 -21.82 -7.88
C GLU A 62 -24.68 -20.89 -7.35
N VAL A 63 -24.55 -19.61 -7.64
CA VAL A 63 -25.65 -18.65 -7.42
C VAL A 63 -26.76 -19.13 -8.32
N VAL A 64 -27.78 -19.77 -7.75
CA VAL A 64 -29.02 -20.05 -8.45
C VAL A 64 -29.59 -18.70 -8.83
N VAL A 65 -29.21 -18.23 -10.01
CA VAL A 65 -29.76 -17.02 -10.62
C VAL A 65 -31.23 -17.31 -10.85
N ASN A 66 -32.06 -16.95 -9.89
CA ASN A 66 -33.47 -16.79 -10.16
C ASN A 66 -33.59 -15.66 -11.20
N ASN A 67 -33.75 -16.04 -12.42
CA ASN A 67 -34.04 -15.14 -13.54
C ASN A 67 -35.33 -14.36 -13.23
N HIS A 68 -35.17 -13.30 -12.44
CA HIS A 68 -36.16 -12.24 -12.41
C HIS A 68 -36.00 -11.45 -13.70
N ALA A 69 -37.03 -11.54 -14.51
CA ALA A 69 -37.18 -10.97 -15.85
C ALA A 69 -36.49 -9.58 -15.92
N SER A 70 -35.49 -9.50 -16.79
CA SER A 70 -34.90 -8.25 -17.26
C SER A 70 -36.00 -7.33 -17.74
N SER A 71 -36.26 -6.25 -17.06
CA SER A 71 -37.13 -5.18 -17.53
C SER A 71 -36.41 -4.48 -18.67
N THR A 72 -36.90 -4.73 -19.88
CA THR A 72 -36.48 -4.03 -21.10
C THR A 72 -36.60 -2.52 -20.87
N PRO A 73 -35.55 -1.73 -21.06
CA PRO A 73 -35.66 -0.28 -20.93
C PRO A 73 -36.56 0.24 -22.06
N THR A 74 -37.69 0.83 -21.69
CA THR A 74 -38.56 1.57 -22.60
C THR A 74 -37.82 2.83 -23.04
N THR A 75 -37.48 2.91 -24.33
CA THR A 75 -36.90 4.12 -24.92
C THR A 75 -37.93 5.22 -24.97
N THR A 76 -37.82 6.21 -24.10
CA THR A 76 -38.58 7.46 -24.20
C THR A 76 -37.99 8.27 -25.36
N PRO A 77 -38.82 8.76 -26.31
CA PRO A 77 -38.33 9.55 -27.44
C PRO A 77 -37.74 10.86 -26.94
N HIS A 78 -36.46 11.09 -27.26
CA HIS A 78 -35.76 12.34 -26.97
C HIS A 78 -36.30 13.46 -27.90
N PRO A 79 -36.56 14.66 -27.40
CA PRO A 79 -36.92 15.79 -28.24
C PRO A 79 -35.79 16.14 -29.20
N SER A 80 -36.12 16.34 -30.46
CA SER A 80 -35.21 16.72 -31.53
C SER A 80 -34.47 18.02 -31.16
N ALA A 81 -33.15 17.97 -31.12
CA ALA A 81 -32.32 19.14 -30.84
C ALA A 81 -32.39 20.14 -32.00
N THR A 82 -32.69 21.37 -31.68
CA THR A 82 -32.53 22.55 -32.57
C THR A 82 -31.03 22.68 -32.91
N PRO A 83 -30.63 22.99 -34.14
CA PRO A 83 -29.23 23.14 -34.50
C PRO A 83 -28.62 24.30 -33.70
N THR A 84 -27.69 23.97 -32.80
CA THR A 84 -26.85 24.93 -32.11
C THR A 84 -25.77 25.42 -33.08
N GLU A 85 -25.52 26.70 -33.11
CA GLU A 85 -24.42 27.29 -33.90
C GLU A 85 -23.10 26.57 -33.59
N VAL A 86 -22.42 26.13 -34.66
CA VAL A 86 -21.11 25.50 -34.57
C VAL A 86 -20.09 26.58 -34.23
N PHE A 87 -19.76 26.73 -32.96
CA PHE A 87 -18.58 27.46 -32.57
C PHE A 87 -17.35 26.72 -33.09
N THR A 88 -16.61 27.35 -33.99
CA THR A 88 -15.28 26.86 -34.39
C THR A 88 -14.41 26.89 -33.15
N PRO A 89 -13.92 25.76 -32.62
CA PRO A 89 -13.06 25.78 -31.44
C PRO A 89 -11.79 26.56 -31.81
N THR A 90 -11.49 27.58 -31.03
CA THR A 90 -10.18 28.20 -31.07
C THR A 90 -9.16 27.10 -30.80
N PRO A 91 -8.12 26.92 -31.65
CA PRO A 91 -7.11 25.90 -31.38
C PRO A 91 -6.52 26.17 -30.00
N LEU A 92 -6.61 25.19 -29.09
CA LEU A 92 -5.88 25.21 -27.84
C LEU A 92 -4.38 25.38 -28.19
N PRO A 93 -3.65 26.21 -27.45
CA PRO A 93 -2.20 26.29 -27.63
C PRO A 93 -1.62 24.87 -27.49
N SER A 94 -0.78 24.49 -28.46
CA SER A 94 -0.07 23.21 -28.39
C SER A 94 0.70 23.15 -27.06
N PRO A 95 0.60 22.05 -26.30
CA PRO A 95 1.33 21.95 -25.05
C PRO A 95 2.82 22.19 -25.31
N THR A 96 3.44 23.04 -24.48
CA THR A 96 4.89 23.25 -24.54
C THR A 96 5.57 21.90 -24.29
N PRO A 97 6.51 21.46 -25.15
CA PRO A 97 7.22 20.22 -24.92
C PRO A 97 7.91 20.23 -23.55
N LEU A 98 7.86 19.11 -22.83
CA LEU A 98 8.59 18.96 -21.58
C LEU A 98 10.10 19.10 -21.81
N PRO A 99 10.85 19.62 -20.83
CA PRO A 99 12.31 19.63 -20.86
C PRO A 99 12.87 18.22 -21.06
N GLN A 100 14.01 18.10 -21.75
CA GLN A 100 14.68 16.80 -21.97
C GLN A 100 15.25 16.21 -20.68
N LYS A 101 15.47 17.04 -19.67
CA LYS A 101 16.01 16.63 -18.38
C LYS A 101 15.56 17.59 -17.30
N ILE A 102 15.15 17.03 -16.17
CA ILE A 102 14.88 17.76 -14.92
C ILE A 102 15.66 17.09 -13.79
N ALA A 103 16.26 17.91 -12.94
CA ALA A 103 16.85 17.52 -11.68
C ALA A 103 16.46 18.56 -10.63
N LEU A 104 15.57 18.19 -9.72
CA LEU A 104 15.22 19.02 -8.57
C LEU A 104 16.34 18.92 -7.54
N GLU A 105 16.53 19.97 -6.73
CA GLU A 105 17.48 19.91 -5.61
C GLU A 105 17.08 18.75 -4.67
N PRO A 106 17.94 17.73 -4.49
CA PRO A 106 17.56 16.58 -3.70
C PRO A 106 17.45 16.96 -2.22
N PRO A 107 16.43 16.46 -1.50
CA PRO A 107 16.34 16.64 -0.05
C PRO A 107 17.48 15.88 0.65
N ARG A 108 17.77 16.25 1.91
CA ARG A 108 18.70 15.47 2.73
C ARG A 108 18.20 14.03 2.83
N TRP A 109 18.98 13.12 2.25
CA TRP A 109 18.69 11.69 2.24
C TRP A 109 18.84 11.05 3.63
N GLU A 110 18.05 9.99 3.90
CA GLU A 110 18.23 9.12 5.07
C GLU A 110 17.98 7.65 4.71
N TYR A 111 18.73 6.77 5.36
CA TYR A 111 18.52 5.33 5.26
C TYR A 111 17.33 4.93 6.14
N GLN A 112 16.41 4.14 5.60
CA GLN A 112 15.24 3.68 6.36
C GLN A 112 15.61 2.76 7.51
N ASP A 113 14.91 2.89 8.64
CA ASP A 113 14.86 1.85 9.67
C ASP A 113 13.95 0.70 9.18
N ILE A 114 13.89 -0.40 9.94
CA ILE A 114 13.09 -1.57 9.57
C ILE A 114 11.60 -1.19 9.39
N ASN A 115 11.01 -1.63 8.29
CA ASN A 115 9.61 -1.36 7.94
C ASN A 115 9.25 0.15 7.88
N ASN A 116 10.19 1.01 7.57
CA ASN A 116 10.03 2.46 7.57
C ASN A 116 10.20 3.11 6.20
N CYS A 117 10.02 2.37 5.08
CA CYS A 117 10.14 2.96 3.75
C CYS A 117 9.18 4.14 3.54
N GLY A 118 7.91 4.01 3.93
CA GLY A 118 6.93 5.09 3.86
C GLY A 118 7.30 6.31 4.69
N PRO A 119 7.55 6.17 6.02
CA PRO A 119 8.04 7.26 6.86
C PRO A 119 9.34 7.91 6.36
N ALA A 120 10.30 7.14 5.85
CA ALA A 120 11.57 7.67 5.35
C ALA A 120 11.38 8.44 4.03
N ALA A 121 10.62 7.90 3.08
CA ALA A 121 10.31 8.58 1.83
C ALA A 121 9.51 9.87 2.08
N LEU A 122 8.51 9.82 2.98
CA LEU A 122 7.76 11.02 3.39
C LEU A 122 8.66 12.05 4.08
N ALA A 123 9.57 11.63 4.96
CA ALA A 123 10.51 12.55 5.62
C ALA A 123 11.39 13.27 4.60
N MET A 124 11.91 12.55 3.59
CA MET A 124 12.65 13.16 2.49
C MET A 124 11.78 14.13 1.70
N TYR A 125 10.53 13.75 1.39
CA TYR A 125 9.61 14.63 0.67
C TYR A 125 9.31 15.93 1.43
N LEU A 126 9.00 15.84 2.73
CA LEU A 126 8.72 17.01 3.56
C LEU A 126 9.95 17.93 3.71
N ARG A 127 11.15 17.35 3.76
CA ARG A 127 12.41 18.13 3.79
C ARG A 127 12.67 18.92 2.52
N PHE A 128 12.13 18.49 1.38
CA PHE A 128 12.14 19.31 0.17
C PHE A 128 11.42 20.66 0.38
N TYR A 129 10.51 20.71 1.34
CA TYR A 129 9.79 21.92 1.76
C TYR A 129 10.23 22.43 3.16
N ASP A 130 11.51 22.27 3.49
CA ASP A 130 12.13 22.78 4.71
C ASP A 130 11.57 22.21 6.04
N TRP A 131 10.90 21.05 6.02
CA TRP A 131 10.53 20.37 7.24
C TRP A 131 11.77 19.76 7.92
N ASP A 132 11.94 19.98 9.25
CA ASP A 132 13.15 19.61 10.00
C ASP A 132 13.03 18.29 10.76
N GLY A 133 12.12 17.39 10.37
CA GLY A 133 11.96 16.10 11.01
C GLY A 133 12.69 14.94 10.30
N ASP A 134 12.43 13.74 10.78
CA ASP A 134 12.97 12.47 10.25
C ASP A 134 11.91 11.37 10.22
N GLN A 135 12.27 10.18 9.71
CA GLN A 135 11.38 9.04 9.65
C GLN A 135 10.84 8.62 11.02
N HIS A 136 11.60 8.83 12.11
CA HIS A 136 11.15 8.44 13.44
C HIS A 136 10.03 9.33 13.94
N SER A 137 10.10 10.63 13.64
CA SER A 137 9.01 11.59 13.95
C SER A 137 7.71 11.20 13.26
N ILE A 138 7.77 10.63 12.06
CA ILE A 138 6.62 10.15 11.31
C ILE A 138 6.15 8.80 11.85
N ALA A 139 7.07 7.86 12.01
CA ALA A 139 6.77 6.52 12.51
C ALA A 139 6.14 6.55 13.91
N ASP A 140 6.67 7.37 14.83
CA ASP A 140 6.14 7.52 16.19
C ASP A 140 4.70 8.07 16.20
N ALA A 141 4.31 8.84 15.18
CA ALA A 141 2.96 9.38 15.05
C ALA A 141 1.97 8.40 14.40
N LEU A 142 2.44 7.57 13.46
CA LEU A 142 1.58 6.70 12.66
C LEU A 142 1.56 5.25 13.16
N LYS A 143 2.68 4.75 13.65
CA LYS A 143 2.86 3.35 14.02
C LYS A 143 2.80 3.20 15.54
N SER A 144 1.78 2.53 16.05
CA SER A 144 1.69 2.21 17.49
C SER A 144 2.76 1.21 17.93
N GLN A 145 3.20 0.34 17.02
CA GLN A 145 4.24 -0.66 17.23
C GLN A 145 5.33 -0.49 16.18
N ARG A 146 6.60 -0.62 16.58
CA ARG A 146 7.72 -0.54 15.65
C ARG A 146 7.69 -1.67 14.61
N GLU A 147 7.14 -2.79 14.99
CA GLU A 147 6.98 -3.99 14.17
C GLU A 147 5.87 -3.88 13.12
N ASP A 148 5.06 -2.83 13.19
CA ASP A 148 4.10 -2.53 12.15
C ASP A 148 4.82 -2.37 10.80
N ARG A 149 4.30 -3.06 9.80
CA ARG A 149 4.99 -3.28 8.52
C ARG A 149 4.35 -2.52 7.37
N ASN A 150 3.26 -1.84 7.64
CA ASN A 150 2.55 -1.06 6.66
C ASN A 150 2.28 0.34 7.19
N VAL A 151 2.58 1.33 6.35
CA VAL A 151 2.06 2.70 6.49
C VAL A 151 1.47 3.04 5.14
N ASN A 152 0.15 3.09 5.07
CA ASN A 152 -0.58 3.31 3.82
C ASN A 152 -0.67 4.80 3.45
N VAL A 153 -1.16 5.07 2.24
CA VAL A 153 -1.24 6.45 1.69
C VAL A 153 -2.14 7.38 2.53
N GLU A 154 -3.18 6.84 3.18
CA GLU A 154 -4.08 7.62 4.03
C GLU A 154 -3.42 8.02 5.36
N GLU A 155 -2.62 7.13 5.93
CA GLU A 155 -1.84 7.42 7.13
C GLU A 155 -0.76 8.47 6.85
N LEU A 156 -0.09 8.38 5.69
CA LEU A 156 0.83 9.42 5.25
C LEU A 156 0.11 10.76 5.06
N ALA A 157 -1.09 10.76 4.47
CA ALA A 157 -1.93 11.94 4.33
C ALA A 157 -2.32 12.53 5.69
N TYR A 158 -2.70 11.67 6.64
CA TYR A 158 -3.03 12.09 8.00
C TYR A 158 -1.85 12.79 8.65
N PHE A 159 -0.64 12.24 8.53
CA PHE A 159 0.56 12.88 9.08
C PHE A 159 0.79 14.27 8.48
N VAL A 160 0.73 14.39 7.16
CA VAL A 160 0.94 15.70 6.50
C VAL A 160 -0.08 16.73 6.97
N ARG A 161 -1.37 16.35 6.99
CA ARG A 161 -2.45 17.26 7.42
C ARG A 161 -2.33 17.72 8.88
N THR A 162 -1.81 16.86 9.75
CA THR A 162 -1.73 17.15 11.20
C THR A 162 -0.40 17.73 11.64
N ASN A 163 0.71 17.42 10.95
CA ASN A 163 2.07 17.80 11.37
C ASN A 163 2.79 18.72 10.37
N ALA A 164 2.30 18.84 9.15
CA ALA A 164 2.83 19.70 8.10
C ALA A 164 1.71 20.48 7.38
N GLY A 165 0.73 20.97 8.13
CA GLY A 165 -0.51 21.57 7.62
C GLY A 165 -0.34 22.86 6.78
N TRP A 166 0.89 23.35 6.54
CA TRP A 166 1.19 24.38 5.56
C TRP A 166 1.39 23.84 4.15
N LEU A 167 1.38 22.51 3.97
CA LEU A 167 1.46 21.80 2.70
C LEU A 167 0.11 21.17 2.36
N ASN A 168 -0.19 21.10 1.08
CA ASN A 168 -1.29 20.32 0.56
C ASN A 168 -0.80 18.88 0.26
N TYR A 169 -1.69 17.92 0.41
CA TYR A 169 -1.46 16.51 0.11
C TYR A 169 -2.58 15.99 -0.77
N GLU A 170 -2.24 15.41 -1.89
CA GLU A 170 -3.14 14.70 -2.78
C GLU A 170 -2.52 13.38 -3.19
N TYR A 171 -3.34 12.35 -3.38
CA TYR A 171 -2.90 11.15 -4.08
C TYR A 171 -3.94 10.72 -5.10
N ARG A 172 -3.49 10.04 -6.12
CA ARG A 172 -4.32 9.48 -7.18
C ARG A 172 -3.75 8.12 -7.58
N VAL A 173 -4.52 7.37 -8.37
CA VAL A 173 -4.11 6.09 -8.93
C VAL A 173 -4.14 6.14 -10.45
N GLY A 174 -3.65 5.09 -11.12
CA GLY A 174 -3.66 5.02 -12.58
C GLY A 174 -2.76 6.09 -13.21
N GLY A 175 -1.65 6.46 -12.56
CA GLY A 175 -0.66 7.37 -13.13
C GLY A 175 0.07 6.76 -14.33
N ASP A 176 0.74 7.62 -15.09
CA ASP A 176 1.64 7.23 -16.17
C ASP A 176 2.97 7.99 -16.08
N LEU A 177 3.96 7.55 -16.85
CA LEU A 177 5.29 8.15 -16.83
C LEU A 177 5.30 9.62 -17.26
N ASP A 178 4.42 10.00 -18.19
CA ASP A 178 4.34 11.38 -18.68
C ASP A 178 3.76 12.30 -17.60
N LEU A 179 2.80 11.82 -16.82
CA LEU A 179 2.26 12.55 -15.69
C LEU A 179 3.32 12.80 -14.60
N LEU A 180 4.14 11.79 -14.27
CA LEU A 180 5.27 11.95 -13.34
C LEU A 180 6.25 13.03 -13.83
N LYS A 181 6.60 12.99 -15.12
CA LYS A 181 7.48 13.99 -15.74
C LYS A 181 6.89 15.40 -15.71
N GLN A 182 5.58 15.55 -15.91
CA GLN A 182 4.90 16.85 -15.86
C GLN A 182 5.01 17.49 -14.46
N PHE A 183 4.81 16.71 -13.39
CA PHE A 183 4.99 17.21 -12.01
C PHE A 183 6.43 17.57 -11.72
N LEU A 184 7.38 16.74 -12.10
CA LEU A 184 8.82 17.03 -11.94
C LEU A 184 9.23 18.28 -12.70
N ALA A 185 8.73 18.47 -13.93
CA ALA A 185 8.97 19.69 -14.73
C ALA A 185 8.32 20.95 -14.11
N ALA A 186 7.25 20.78 -13.34
CA ALA A 186 6.63 21.86 -12.57
C ALA A 186 7.32 22.13 -11.21
N GLY A 187 8.42 21.43 -10.90
CA GLY A 187 9.16 21.59 -9.65
C GLY A 187 8.53 20.89 -8.45
N ILE A 188 7.68 19.88 -8.69
CA ILE A 188 6.99 19.11 -7.66
C ILE A 188 7.54 17.69 -7.70
N PRO A 189 8.28 17.23 -6.67
CA PRO A 189 8.64 15.83 -6.53
C PRO A 189 7.41 14.93 -6.49
N VAL A 190 7.55 13.66 -6.86
CA VAL A 190 6.45 12.69 -6.80
C VAL A 190 6.88 11.48 -6.01
N MET A 191 6.10 11.09 -5.02
CA MET A 191 6.31 9.84 -4.29
C MET A 191 5.40 8.77 -4.86
N ILE A 192 5.94 7.59 -5.11
CA ILE A 192 5.20 6.43 -5.63
C ILE A 192 5.33 5.26 -4.65
N GLU A 193 4.37 4.33 -4.70
CA GLU A 193 4.45 3.03 -4.05
C GLU A 193 4.60 1.96 -5.12
N GLU A 194 5.59 1.10 -4.98
CA GLU A 194 6.01 0.16 -6.02
C GLU A 194 6.41 -1.20 -5.47
N SER A 195 6.54 -2.20 -6.33
CA SER A 195 7.17 -3.47 -6.02
C SER A 195 8.63 -3.29 -5.64
N PHE A 196 9.08 -4.13 -4.72
CA PHE A 196 10.47 -4.20 -4.27
C PHE A 196 10.85 -5.66 -4.08
N TYR A 197 12.13 -5.99 -4.27
CA TYR A 197 12.60 -7.35 -4.04
C TYR A 197 13.75 -7.35 -3.04
N PHE A 198 13.59 -8.15 -1.96
CA PHE A 198 14.63 -8.32 -0.96
C PHE A 198 15.85 -9.04 -1.54
N GLU A 199 17.04 -8.73 -1.05
CA GLU A 199 18.29 -9.39 -1.42
C GLU A 199 18.37 -10.86 -0.95
N GLY A 200 17.57 -11.24 0.05
CA GLY A 200 17.56 -12.58 0.61
C GLY A 200 16.26 -12.96 1.31
N PRO A 201 15.98 -14.26 1.42
CA PRO A 201 14.70 -14.77 1.87
C PRO A 201 14.50 -14.59 3.38
N TYR A 202 13.31 -14.16 3.81
CA TYR A 202 12.88 -14.09 5.20
C TYR A 202 12.38 -15.45 5.73
N TRP A 203 11.99 -16.35 4.81
CA TRP A 203 11.58 -17.73 5.10
C TRP A 203 11.91 -18.65 3.92
N PRO A 204 11.89 -19.99 4.11
CA PRO A 204 12.04 -20.91 2.98
C PRO A 204 10.97 -20.70 1.91
N ASN A 205 11.37 -20.68 0.64
CA ASN A 205 10.52 -20.39 -0.53
C ASN A 205 9.88 -18.99 -0.52
N ASP A 206 10.54 -18.03 0.08
CA ASP A 206 10.16 -16.63 0.00
C ASP A 206 10.29 -16.14 -1.45
N ASP A 207 9.23 -15.52 -1.99
CA ASP A 207 9.22 -14.90 -3.32
C ASP A 207 10.01 -13.59 -3.38
N LEU A 208 10.50 -13.11 -2.24
CA LEU A 208 11.26 -11.88 -2.03
C LEU A 208 10.48 -10.59 -2.29
N TRP A 209 9.26 -10.67 -2.82
CA TRP A 209 8.45 -9.50 -3.14
C TRP A 209 8.00 -8.76 -1.87
N ALA A 210 8.01 -7.43 -1.94
CA ALA A 210 7.52 -6.52 -0.91
C ALA A 210 7.04 -5.21 -1.55
N ALA A 211 6.43 -4.32 -0.76
CA ALA A 211 6.16 -2.94 -1.13
C ALA A 211 7.31 -2.02 -0.75
N HIS A 212 7.47 -0.93 -1.51
CA HIS A 212 8.41 0.13 -1.23
C HIS A 212 7.86 1.49 -1.65
N TYR A 213 8.22 2.53 -0.90
CA TYR A 213 7.94 3.92 -1.28
C TYR A 213 9.20 4.57 -1.81
N GLN A 214 9.09 5.23 -2.95
CA GLN A 214 10.18 5.94 -3.60
C GLN A 214 9.81 7.39 -3.90
N LEU A 215 10.76 8.32 -3.69
CA LEU A 215 10.59 9.73 -4.02
C LEU A 215 11.34 10.06 -5.30
N LEU A 216 10.62 10.40 -6.37
CA LEU A 216 11.17 10.83 -7.64
C LEU A 216 11.47 12.33 -7.60
N THR A 217 12.70 12.70 -7.99
CA THR A 217 13.19 14.10 -7.97
C THR A 217 13.73 14.58 -9.31
N GLY A 218 13.70 13.75 -10.35
CA GLY A 218 14.17 14.13 -11.67
C GLY A 218 13.91 13.07 -12.72
N TYR A 219 14.19 13.43 -13.96
CA TYR A 219 14.18 12.50 -15.10
C TYR A 219 15.17 12.92 -16.19
N ASP A 220 15.55 11.99 -17.04
CA ASP A 220 16.41 12.20 -18.20
C ASP A 220 15.87 11.41 -19.41
N GLU A 221 15.28 12.12 -20.38
CA GLU A 221 14.71 11.54 -21.60
C GLU A 221 15.79 10.91 -22.51
N THR A 222 17.04 11.37 -22.42
CA THR A 222 18.13 10.81 -23.21
C THR A 222 18.47 9.39 -22.74
N ASN A 223 18.45 9.18 -21.41
CA ASN A 223 18.76 7.91 -20.79
C ASN A 223 17.51 7.06 -20.50
N GLN A 224 16.30 7.62 -20.66
CA GLN A 224 15.03 7.00 -20.31
C GLN A 224 15.01 6.57 -18.83
N THR A 225 15.43 7.48 -17.93
CA THR A 225 15.52 7.21 -16.48
C THR A 225 14.84 8.28 -15.66
N PHE A 226 14.29 7.88 -14.52
CA PHE A 226 13.99 8.76 -13.39
C PHE A 226 15.18 8.83 -12.44
N THR A 227 15.24 9.92 -11.65
CA THR A 227 16.12 10.02 -10.49
C THR A 227 15.29 9.85 -9.23
N GLY A 228 15.59 8.80 -8.45
CA GLY A 228 14.88 8.46 -7.21
C GLY A 228 15.72 8.69 -5.97
N GLN A 229 15.08 9.15 -4.91
CA GLN A 229 15.64 9.17 -3.55
C GLN A 229 15.12 7.93 -2.84
N ASP A 230 15.88 6.85 -2.92
CA ASP A 230 15.51 5.55 -2.37
C ASP A 230 16.07 5.40 -0.95
N SER A 231 15.18 5.22 0.02
CA SER A 231 15.58 5.08 1.42
C SER A 231 16.31 3.78 1.76
N TYR A 232 16.34 2.81 0.85
CA TYR A 232 17.03 1.53 1.00
C TYR A 232 18.31 1.46 0.16
N HIS A 233 18.23 1.77 -1.14
CA HIS A 233 19.35 1.65 -2.08
C HIS A 233 20.28 2.87 -2.08
N GLY A 234 19.78 4.07 -1.76
CA GLY A 234 20.60 5.27 -1.71
C GLY A 234 19.98 6.51 -2.34
N ALA A 235 20.71 7.62 -2.24
CA ALA A 235 20.35 8.86 -2.90
C ALA A 235 20.61 8.77 -4.42
N ASP A 236 19.87 9.58 -5.18
CA ASP A 236 20.09 9.84 -6.61
C ASP A 236 20.19 8.57 -7.48
N GLN A 237 19.34 7.59 -7.21
CA GLN A 237 19.27 6.35 -7.99
C GLN A 237 18.74 6.64 -9.39
N GLU A 238 19.46 6.22 -10.42
CA GLU A 238 18.96 6.22 -11.80
C GLU A 238 18.13 4.97 -12.06
N ILE A 239 16.83 5.15 -12.34
CA ILE A 239 15.86 4.06 -12.48
C ILE A 239 15.29 4.09 -13.88
N PRO A 240 15.43 3.03 -14.68
CA PRO A 240 14.84 2.96 -16.02
C PRO A 240 13.32 3.18 -15.98
N TYR A 241 12.77 3.86 -16.97
CA TYR A 241 11.33 4.07 -17.10
C TYR A 241 10.55 2.76 -17.12
N GLU A 242 11.06 1.76 -17.84
CA GLU A 242 10.46 0.43 -17.90
C GLU A 242 10.36 -0.22 -16.50
N THR A 243 11.41 -0.09 -15.69
CA THR A 243 11.41 -0.62 -14.31
C THR A 243 10.38 0.10 -13.43
N VAL A 244 10.29 1.43 -13.54
CA VAL A 244 9.28 2.19 -12.79
C VAL A 244 7.87 1.76 -13.20
N ASP A 245 7.58 1.65 -14.50
CA ASP A 245 6.25 1.28 -14.99
C ASP A 245 5.84 -0.12 -14.53
N GLU A 246 6.76 -1.11 -14.65
CA GLU A 246 6.57 -2.49 -14.22
C GLU A 246 6.31 -2.59 -12.71
N TYR A 247 7.16 -1.99 -11.88
CA TYR A 247 7.07 -2.13 -10.43
C TYR A 247 5.92 -1.32 -9.82
N TRP A 248 5.61 -0.19 -10.40
CA TRP A 248 4.54 0.71 -9.95
C TRP A 248 3.14 0.15 -10.20
N GLN A 249 2.97 -0.69 -11.22
CA GLN A 249 1.70 -1.34 -11.56
C GLN A 249 1.11 -2.11 -10.38
N ALA A 250 1.93 -2.78 -9.56
CA ALA A 250 1.47 -3.60 -8.43
C ALA A 250 0.63 -2.82 -7.40
N PHE A 251 0.75 -1.49 -7.37
CA PHE A 251 0.02 -0.59 -6.49
C PHE A 251 -0.94 0.33 -7.26
N ASN A 252 -1.53 -0.17 -8.35
CA ASN A 252 -2.46 0.57 -9.19
C ASN A 252 -1.89 1.92 -9.65
N ARG A 253 -0.59 1.99 -9.85
CA ARG A 253 0.17 3.20 -10.19
C ARG A 253 -0.21 4.39 -9.33
N VAL A 254 -0.24 4.19 -8.00
CA VAL A 254 -0.51 5.25 -7.02
C VAL A 254 0.62 6.26 -7.00
N TYR A 255 0.28 7.53 -7.00
CA TYR A 255 1.21 8.63 -6.84
C TYR A 255 0.71 9.64 -5.83
N ILE A 256 1.67 10.17 -5.07
CA ILE A 256 1.45 11.09 -3.96
C ILE A 256 2.12 12.41 -4.29
N LEU A 257 1.37 13.49 -4.16
CA LEU A 257 1.78 14.85 -4.40
C LEU A 257 1.71 15.63 -3.09
N ILE A 258 2.84 16.21 -2.71
CA ILE A 258 2.91 17.18 -1.61
C ILE A 258 3.41 18.50 -2.21
N TYR A 259 2.71 19.58 -1.95
CA TYR A 259 2.99 20.85 -2.60
C TYR A 259 2.55 22.05 -1.75
N LEU A 260 3.13 23.19 -2.04
CA LEU A 260 2.76 24.45 -1.38
C LEU A 260 1.40 24.96 -1.90
N PRO A 261 0.58 25.61 -1.08
CA PRO A 261 -0.75 26.09 -1.49
C PRO A 261 -0.76 26.94 -2.78
N HIS A 262 0.30 27.70 -3.04
CA HIS A 262 0.38 28.51 -4.27
C HIS A 262 0.61 27.67 -5.54
N GLN A 263 0.99 26.39 -5.43
CA GLN A 263 1.17 25.46 -6.54
C GLN A 263 -0.13 24.72 -6.91
N GLU A 264 -1.20 24.88 -6.13
CA GLU A 264 -2.45 24.13 -6.31
C GLU A 264 -3.04 24.28 -7.72
N GLU A 265 -3.06 25.47 -8.27
CA GLU A 265 -3.56 25.70 -9.63
C GLU A 265 -2.71 25.00 -10.70
N THR A 266 -1.39 24.87 -10.48
CA THR A 266 -0.50 24.09 -11.33
C THR A 266 -0.82 22.60 -11.23
N VAL A 267 -1.01 22.08 -10.02
CA VAL A 267 -1.41 20.67 -9.79
C VAL A 267 -2.74 20.37 -10.45
N LYS A 268 -3.75 21.24 -10.28
CA LYS A 268 -5.05 21.11 -10.93
C LYS A 268 -4.95 21.13 -12.45
N ALA A 269 -4.11 22.00 -13.00
CA ALA A 269 -3.91 22.11 -14.44
C ALA A 269 -3.27 20.84 -15.03
N ILE A 270 -2.30 20.24 -14.34
CA ILE A 270 -1.65 18.98 -14.74
C ILE A 270 -2.63 17.82 -14.64
N LEU A 271 -3.34 17.68 -13.51
CA LEU A 271 -4.33 16.61 -13.31
C LEU A 271 -5.54 16.76 -14.24
N GLY A 272 -5.89 17.97 -14.61
CA GLY A 272 -7.09 18.23 -15.41
C GLY A 272 -8.35 17.61 -14.79
N PRO A 273 -9.15 16.83 -15.55
CA PRO A 273 -10.32 16.14 -15.00
C PRO A 273 -10.00 15.15 -13.88
N GLN A 274 -8.79 14.60 -13.83
CA GLN A 274 -8.34 13.67 -12.77
C GLN A 274 -8.15 14.37 -11.41
N TRP A 275 -8.28 15.69 -11.33
CA TRP A 275 -8.42 16.39 -10.05
C TRP A 275 -9.60 15.87 -9.24
N ASN A 276 -10.70 15.51 -9.90
CA ASN A 276 -11.82 14.82 -9.27
C ASN A 276 -11.44 13.36 -8.98
N PRO A 277 -11.46 12.90 -7.71
CA PRO A 277 -11.05 11.54 -7.35
C PRO A 277 -11.87 10.44 -8.04
N ASP A 278 -13.18 10.64 -8.19
CA ASP A 278 -14.06 9.64 -8.82
C ASP A 278 -13.76 9.53 -10.32
N TYR A 279 -13.50 10.66 -10.99
CA TYR A 279 -13.09 10.64 -12.40
C TYR A 279 -11.73 9.95 -12.58
N ASN A 280 -10.75 10.25 -11.70
CA ASN A 280 -9.46 9.58 -11.69
C ASN A 280 -9.61 8.07 -11.49
N ARG A 281 -10.41 7.66 -10.49
CA ARG A 281 -10.63 6.23 -10.21
C ARG A 281 -11.37 5.53 -11.37
N GLN A 282 -12.28 6.23 -12.05
CA GLN A 282 -12.94 5.68 -13.25
C GLN A 282 -11.95 5.47 -14.41
N GLN A 283 -11.00 6.39 -14.60
CA GLN A 283 -9.95 6.21 -15.63
C GLN A 283 -9.02 5.06 -15.27
N ALA A 284 -8.66 4.92 -13.99
CA ALA A 284 -7.86 3.79 -13.52
C ALA A 284 -8.60 2.45 -13.67
N LEU A 285 -9.93 2.43 -13.47
CA LEU A 285 -10.77 1.26 -13.73
C LEU A 285 -10.75 0.86 -15.21
N GLU A 286 -10.91 1.82 -16.10
CA GLU A 286 -10.88 1.59 -17.56
C GLU A 286 -9.50 1.12 -18.03
N ALA A 287 -8.41 1.69 -17.46
CA ALA A 287 -7.06 1.25 -17.75
C ALA A 287 -6.80 -0.18 -17.27
N ALA A 288 -7.16 -0.52 -16.04
CA ALA A 288 -6.99 -1.87 -15.50
C ALA A 288 -7.81 -2.91 -16.30
N GLN A 289 -9.02 -2.55 -16.74
CA GLN A 289 -9.81 -3.41 -17.61
C GLN A 289 -9.11 -3.65 -18.96
N ALA A 290 -8.57 -2.60 -19.58
CA ALA A 290 -7.84 -2.74 -20.83
C ALA A 290 -6.55 -3.58 -20.66
N GLU A 291 -5.86 -3.47 -19.52
CA GLU A 291 -4.70 -4.31 -19.19
C GLU A 291 -5.09 -5.78 -19.07
N THR A 292 -6.19 -6.13 -18.37
CA THR A 292 -6.67 -7.53 -18.29
C THR A 292 -7.12 -8.09 -19.62
N GLU A 293 -7.63 -7.26 -20.54
CA GLU A 293 -7.98 -7.66 -21.90
C GLU A 293 -6.72 -7.87 -22.77
N SER A 294 -5.68 -7.06 -22.57
CA SER A 294 -4.41 -7.14 -23.31
C SER A 294 -3.54 -8.30 -22.85
N ASP A 295 -3.45 -8.52 -21.54
CA ASP A 295 -2.74 -9.63 -20.93
C ASP A 295 -3.58 -10.28 -19.82
N PRO A 296 -4.36 -11.31 -20.14
CA PRO A 296 -5.18 -12.02 -19.16
C PRO A 296 -4.38 -12.79 -18.09
N GLU A 297 -3.06 -12.95 -18.25
CA GLU A 297 -2.18 -13.60 -17.28
C GLU A 297 -1.49 -12.60 -16.33
N ASP A 298 -1.74 -11.29 -16.49
CA ASP A 298 -1.22 -10.25 -15.62
C ASP A 298 -1.99 -10.20 -14.27
N THR A 299 -1.37 -10.75 -13.25
CA THR A 299 -1.91 -10.79 -11.88
C THR A 299 -2.22 -9.39 -11.32
N PHE A 300 -1.35 -8.41 -11.58
CA PHE A 300 -1.53 -7.05 -11.04
C PHE A 300 -2.62 -6.28 -11.77
N ALA A 301 -2.81 -6.51 -13.08
CA ALA A 301 -3.93 -5.94 -13.81
C ALA A 301 -5.28 -6.39 -13.22
N TRP A 302 -5.46 -7.68 -12.96
CA TRP A 302 -6.64 -8.21 -12.30
C TRP A 302 -6.83 -7.68 -10.88
N PHE A 303 -5.75 -7.59 -10.10
CA PHE A 303 -5.82 -7.04 -8.75
C PHE A 303 -6.23 -5.56 -8.76
N ASN A 304 -5.66 -4.76 -9.67
CA ASN A 304 -5.99 -3.35 -9.84
C ASN A 304 -7.43 -3.15 -10.31
N LEU A 305 -7.92 -4.01 -11.21
CA LEU A 305 -9.32 -4.04 -11.61
C LEU A 305 -10.22 -4.24 -10.38
N GLY A 306 -9.93 -5.24 -9.54
CA GLY A 306 -10.64 -5.49 -8.29
C GLY A 306 -10.61 -4.30 -7.33
N SER A 307 -9.45 -3.63 -7.18
CA SER A 307 -9.29 -2.45 -6.33
C SER A 307 -10.15 -1.27 -6.79
N ASN A 308 -10.17 -1.00 -8.10
CA ASN A 308 -10.97 0.07 -8.67
C ASN A 308 -12.48 -0.24 -8.61
N LEU A 309 -12.88 -1.50 -8.81
CA LEU A 309 -14.27 -1.95 -8.65
C LEU A 309 -14.74 -1.84 -7.18
N THR A 310 -13.85 -2.18 -6.23
CA THR A 310 -14.13 -2.04 -4.79
C THR A 310 -14.38 -0.57 -4.41
N TYR A 311 -13.64 0.37 -4.96
CA TYR A 311 -13.85 1.80 -4.75
C TYR A 311 -15.25 2.24 -5.15
N PHE A 312 -15.81 1.69 -6.25
CA PHE A 312 -17.17 1.97 -6.70
C PHE A 312 -18.23 1.04 -6.09
N GLU A 313 -17.91 0.33 -5.02
CA GLU A 313 -18.80 -0.60 -4.31
C GLU A 313 -19.38 -1.71 -5.22
N ARG A 314 -18.70 -2.00 -6.35
CA ARG A 314 -19.04 -3.09 -7.27
C ARG A 314 -18.45 -4.41 -6.76
N TYR A 315 -18.81 -4.79 -5.55
CA TYR A 315 -18.12 -5.83 -4.76
C TYR A 315 -18.16 -7.23 -5.42
N LEU A 316 -19.27 -7.61 -6.08
CA LEU A 316 -19.32 -8.91 -6.75
C LEU A 316 -18.35 -8.98 -7.94
N GLU A 317 -18.30 -7.91 -8.76
CA GLU A 317 -17.35 -7.83 -9.87
C GLU A 317 -15.91 -7.70 -9.36
N ALA A 318 -15.71 -7.02 -8.24
CA ALA A 318 -14.39 -6.92 -7.60
C ALA A 318 -13.89 -8.28 -7.13
N THR A 319 -14.76 -9.12 -6.52
CA THR A 319 -14.38 -10.47 -6.10
C THR A 319 -14.06 -11.37 -7.28
N ASP A 320 -14.79 -11.28 -8.39
CA ASP A 320 -14.47 -12.01 -9.62
C ASP A 320 -13.06 -11.64 -10.15
N ALA A 321 -12.70 -10.35 -10.12
CA ALA A 321 -11.36 -9.89 -10.50
C ALA A 321 -10.27 -10.36 -9.54
N TYR A 322 -10.53 -10.31 -8.23
CA TYR A 322 -9.58 -10.81 -7.23
C TYR A 322 -9.42 -12.33 -7.28
N ASP A 323 -10.48 -13.08 -7.61
CA ASP A 323 -10.39 -14.52 -7.82
C ASP A 323 -9.43 -14.85 -8.97
N GLN A 324 -9.52 -14.11 -10.10
CA GLN A 324 -8.56 -14.26 -11.20
C GLN A 324 -7.13 -13.94 -10.75
N ALA A 325 -6.91 -12.83 -10.04
CA ALA A 325 -5.58 -12.48 -9.52
C ALA A 325 -5.02 -13.55 -8.58
N ARG A 326 -5.85 -14.13 -7.71
CA ARG A 326 -5.47 -15.21 -6.77
C ARG A 326 -5.09 -16.50 -7.50
N ASP A 327 -5.86 -16.86 -8.52
CA ASP A 327 -5.65 -18.08 -9.28
C ASP A 327 -4.40 -17.99 -10.18
N LEU A 328 -4.05 -16.79 -10.65
CA LEU A 328 -2.80 -16.50 -11.34
C LEU A 328 -1.60 -16.50 -10.39
N GLY A 329 -1.79 -16.19 -9.12
CA GLY A 329 -0.75 -16.23 -8.09
C GLY A 329 -0.33 -14.85 -7.60
N LEU A 330 -0.88 -14.43 -6.47
CA LEU A 330 -0.48 -13.20 -5.78
C LEU A 330 0.88 -13.37 -5.09
N PRO A 331 1.69 -12.29 -4.98
CA PRO A 331 2.86 -12.29 -4.12
C PRO A 331 2.52 -12.61 -2.67
N GLN A 332 3.41 -13.35 -1.98
CA GLN A 332 3.17 -13.82 -0.61
C GLN A 332 2.84 -12.70 0.37
N ARG A 333 3.38 -11.49 0.16
CA ARG A 333 3.15 -10.35 1.05
C ARG A 333 2.09 -9.36 0.56
N MET A 334 1.37 -9.65 -0.54
CA MET A 334 0.40 -8.71 -1.13
C MET A 334 -0.62 -8.20 -0.10
N LEU A 335 -1.20 -9.12 0.67
CA LEU A 335 -2.21 -8.82 1.69
C LEU A 335 -1.66 -8.19 2.99
N ARG A 336 -0.37 -7.85 3.02
CA ARG A 336 0.24 -7.02 4.06
C ARG A 336 0.05 -5.53 3.78
N TYR A 337 -0.11 -5.18 2.50
CA TYR A 337 -0.09 -3.81 2.01
C TYR A 337 -1.41 -3.36 1.40
N GLN A 338 -2.21 -4.29 0.88
CA GLN A 338 -3.43 -3.99 0.16
C GLN A 338 -4.61 -4.80 0.69
N PHE A 339 -5.60 -4.09 1.28
CA PHE A 339 -6.70 -4.68 2.05
C PHE A 339 -8.05 -4.64 1.32
N SER A 340 -8.11 -4.05 0.14
CA SER A 340 -9.35 -3.96 -0.65
C SER A 340 -10.00 -5.31 -0.97
N PRO A 341 -9.27 -6.45 -1.11
CA PRO A 341 -9.91 -7.76 -1.21
C PRO A 341 -10.78 -8.11 0.01
N PHE A 342 -10.33 -7.78 1.23
CA PHE A 342 -11.11 -8.05 2.44
C PHE A 342 -12.45 -7.31 2.43
N ILE A 343 -12.46 -6.06 1.98
CA ILE A 343 -13.66 -5.23 1.82
C ILE A 343 -14.60 -5.88 0.81
N ALA A 344 -14.08 -6.25 -0.36
CA ALA A 344 -14.89 -6.82 -1.44
C ALA A 344 -15.54 -8.15 -1.03
N TYR A 345 -14.77 -9.09 -0.47
CA TYR A 345 -15.31 -10.39 -0.02
C TYR A 345 -16.30 -10.26 1.13
N PHE A 346 -16.09 -9.31 2.05
CA PHE A 346 -17.06 -9.05 3.12
C PHE A 346 -18.41 -8.57 2.59
N HIS A 347 -18.37 -7.56 1.71
CA HIS A 347 -19.58 -6.93 1.20
C HIS A 347 -20.29 -7.78 0.13
N SER A 348 -19.57 -8.58 -0.64
CA SER A 348 -20.15 -9.58 -1.56
C SER A 348 -20.78 -10.76 -0.82
N GLY A 349 -20.44 -10.95 0.47
CA GLY A 349 -20.93 -12.06 1.29
C GLY A 349 -20.13 -13.34 1.16
N GLN A 350 -19.00 -13.34 0.49
CA GLN A 350 -18.09 -14.48 0.33
C GLN A 350 -17.18 -14.62 1.58
N ILE A 351 -17.82 -14.97 2.71
CA ILE A 351 -17.18 -14.90 4.03
C ILE A 351 -16.08 -15.97 4.21
N ASP A 352 -16.21 -17.12 3.57
CA ASP A 352 -15.19 -18.17 3.66
C ASP A 352 -13.90 -17.75 2.94
N ASP A 353 -13.98 -17.06 1.81
CA ASP A 353 -12.83 -16.45 1.13
C ASP A 353 -12.20 -15.34 1.96
N LEU A 354 -13.00 -14.45 2.54
CA LEU A 354 -12.52 -13.42 3.46
C LEU A 354 -11.70 -14.04 4.60
N LEU A 355 -12.24 -15.10 5.23
CA LEU A 355 -11.56 -15.76 6.36
C LEU A 355 -10.27 -16.45 5.91
N ALA A 356 -10.29 -17.14 4.77
CA ALA A 356 -9.08 -17.78 4.22
C ALA A 356 -7.97 -16.73 3.95
N LEU A 357 -8.31 -15.58 3.36
CA LEU A 357 -7.35 -14.52 3.06
C LEU A 357 -6.85 -13.82 4.32
N THR A 358 -7.73 -13.54 5.28
CA THR A 358 -7.30 -12.89 6.53
C THR A 358 -6.49 -13.81 7.43
N GLU A 359 -6.81 -15.11 7.48
CA GLU A 359 -5.99 -16.14 8.17
C GLU A 359 -4.60 -16.22 7.53
N TYR A 360 -4.52 -16.23 6.20
CA TYR A 360 -3.26 -16.20 5.49
C TYR A 360 -2.47 -14.92 5.80
N ALA A 361 -3.09 -13.74 5.73
CA ALA A 361 -2.46 -12.47 6.04
C ALA A 361 -1.90 -12.43 7.47
N LEU A 362 -2.66 -12.94 8.45
CA LEU A 362 -2.24 -13.05 9.84
C LEU A 362 -1.14 -14.10 10.06
N LYS A 363 -1.06 -15.15 9.25
CA LYS A 363 0.06 -16.07 9.26
C LYS A 363 1.37 -15.39 8.87
N ILE A 364 1.34 -14.52 7.86
CA ILE A 364 2.50 -13.74 7.37
C ILE A 364 2.81 -12.58 8.32
N THR A 365 1.78 -11.85 8.73
CA THR A 365 1.88 -10.62 9.54
C THR A 365 0.89 -10.69 10.71
N PRO A 366 1.27 -11.38 11.82
CA PRO A 366 0.35 -11.64 12.93
C PRO A 366 -0.18 -10.39 13.66
N ASN A 367 0.47 -9.27 13.46
CA ASN A 367 0.15 -7.98 14.07
C ASN A 367 -0.50 -6.98 13.07
N SER A 368 -1.02 -7.45 11.92
CA SER A 368 -1.79 -6.58 11.02
C SER A 368 -3.15 -6.29 11.64
N GLU A 369 -3.34 -5.04 12.06
CA GLU A 369 -4.61 -4.56 12.62
C GLU A 369 -5.75 -4.62 11.60
N GLU A 370 -5.45 -4.38 10.32
CA GLU A 370 -6.43 -4.47 9.24
C GLU A 370 -6.89 -5.93 9.03
N ALA A 371 -5.94 -6.86 8.98
CA ALA A 371 -6.29 -8.27 8.85
C ALA A 371 -7.06 -8.78 10.07
N LEU A 372 -6.70 -8.34 11.29
CA LEU A 372 -7.44 -8.62 12.52
C LEU A 372 -8.85 -8.04 12.47
N LEU A 373 -9.01 -6.80 12.01
CA LEU A 373 -10.32 -6.15 11.86
C LEU A 373 -11.22 -6.97 10.93
N TRP A 374 -10.75 -7.27 9.72
CA TRP A 374 -11.56 -7.96 8.71
C TRP A 374 -11.80 -9.42 9.06
N HIS A 375 -10.84 -10.10 9.73
CA HIS A 375 -11.06 -11.42 10.29
C HIS A 375 -12.17 -11.40 11.35
N GLY A 376 -12.14 -10.40 12.22
CA GLY A 376 -13.20 -10.16 13.20
C GLY A 376 -14.58 -9.97 12.56
N TRP A 377 -14.69 -9.16 11.51
CA TRP A 377 -15.93 -8.98 10.76
C TRP A 377 -16.40 -10.28 10.08
N GLY A 378 -15.48 -11.09 9.55
CA GLY A 378 -15.79 -12.42 9.03
C GLY A 378 -16.36 -13.34 10.10
N MET A 379 -15.73 -13.39 11.28
CA MET A 379 -16.24 -14.15 12.45
C MET A 379 -17.63 -13.65 12.90
N TYR A 380 -17.87 -12.35 12.91
CA TYR A 380 -19.18 -11.78 13.20
C TYR A 380 -20.26 -12.28 12.22
N ARG A 381 -19.94 -12.28 10.92
CA ARG A 381 -20.87 -12.79 9.88
C ARG A 381 -21.18 -14.28 10.05
N GLN A 382 -20.28 -15.05 10.65
CA GLN A 382 -20.52 -16.45 11.04
C GLN A 382 -21.25 -16.61 12.38
N GLY A 383 -21.64 -15.51 13.06
CA GLY A 383 -22.29 -15.52 14.37
C GLY A 383 -21.35 -15.80 15.55
N LYS A 384 -20.04 -15.80 15.34
CA LYS A 384 -19.00 -16.04 16.35
C LYS A 384 -18.60 -14.72 17.04
N ASN A 385 -19.54 -14.07 17.73
CA ASN A 385 -19.37 -12.71 18.28
C ASN A 385 -18.21 -12.61 19.29
N ASN A 386 -17.93 -13.65 20.08
CA ASN A 386 -16.81 -13.61 21.02
C ASN A 386 -15.46 -13.62 20.31
N ASP A 387 -15.32 -14.39 19.24
CA ASP A 387 -14.09 -14.46 18.44
C ASP A 387 -13.90 -13.14 17.66
N ALA A 388 -14.99 -12.58 17.12
CA ALA A 388 -14.98 -11.26 16.49
C ALA A 388 -14.47 -10.18 17.46
N LEU A 389 -15.03 -10.11 18.67
CA LEU A 389 -14.63 -9.14 19.69
C LEU A 389 -13.16 -9.34 20.13
N ALA A 390 -12.67 -10.58 20.19
CA ALA A 390 -11.26 -10.86 20.49
C ALA A 390 -10.33 -10.29 19.39
N ASN A 391 -10.68 -10.47 18.13
CA ASN A 391 -9.92 -9.92 17.01
C ASN A 391 -9.93 -8.38 17.00
N PHE A 392 -11.07 -7.73 17.22
CA PHE A 392 -11.15 -6.26 17.28
C PHE A 392 -10.32 -5.68 18.43
N ARG A 393 -10.34 -6.33 19.60
CA ARG A 393 -9.50 -5.93 20.74
C ARG A 393 -8.02 -6.13 20.46
N GLN A 394 -7.66 -7.21 19.76
CA GLN A 394 -6.27 -7.43 19.36
C GLN A 394 -5.82 -6.36 18.36
N ALA A 395 -6.67 -5.98 17.39
CA ALA A 395 -6.37 -4.88 16.47
C ALA A 395 -6.07 -3.57 17.20
N LEU A 396 -6.82 -3.24 18.28
CA LEU A 396 -6.53 -2.06 19.12
C LEU A 396 -5.26 -2.21 19.98
N ILE A 397 -4.83 -3.43 20.28
CA ILE A 397 -3.55 -3.66 20.98
C ILE A 397 -2.39 -3.40 20.01
N GLU A 398 -2.54 -3.81 18.74
CA GLU A 398 -1.50 -3.60 17.72
C GLU A 398 -1.46 -2.12 17.28
N ASN A 399 -2.63 -1.49 17.09
CA ASN A 399 -2.73 -0.06 16.79
C ASN A 399 -3.79 0.60 17.68
N SER A 400 -3.34 1.29 18.73
CA SER A 400 -4.23 1.95 19.72
C SER A 400 -5.05 3.11 19.14
N ASN A 401 -4.69 3.60 17.96
CA ASN A 401 -5.35 4.70 17.26
C ASN A 401 -6.32 4.20 16.16
N TYR A 402 -6.51 2.88 16.03
CA TYR A 402 -7.30 2.29 14.96
C TYR A 402 -8.80 2.43 15.24
N LEU A 403 -9.38 3.53 14.75
CA LEU A 403 -10.78 3.90 15.03
C LEU A 403 -11.78 2.88 14.51
N ASP A 404 -11.49 2.16 13.42
CA ASP A 404 -12.39 1.15 12.86
C ASP A 404 -12.54 -0.05 13.80
N ALA A 405 -11.48 -0.45 14.48
CA ALA A 405 -11.56 -1.50 15.50
C ALA A 405 -12.33 -1.04 16.73
N GLN A 406 -12.18 0.23 17.15
CA GLN A 406 -12.99 0.79 18.23
C GLN A 406 -14.47 0.82 17.85
N TYR A 407 -14.80 1.28 16.64
CA TYR A 407 -16.17 1.24 16.12
C TYR A 407 -16.75 -0.18 16.12
N ALA A 408 -15.99 -1.17 15.69
CA ALA A 408 -16.43 -2.57 15.66
C ALA A 408 -16.73 -3.13 17.08
N ILE A 409 -15.93 -2.76 18.08
CA ILE A 409 -16.17 -3.13 19.49
C ILE A 409 -17.44 -2.47 20.00
N ASP A 410 -17.62 -1.18 19.75
CA ASP A 410 -18.80 -0.43 20.19
C ASP A 410 -20.07 -0.96 19.53
N PHE A 411 -20.01 -1.32 18.24
CA PHE A 411 -21.11 -1.95 17.51
C PHE A 411 -21.54 -3.28 18.14
N LEU A 412 -20.59 -4.15 18.52
CA LEU A 412 -20.92 -5.42 19.19
C LEU A 412 -21.36 -5.23 20.65
N GLY A 413 -20.86 -4.21 21.33
CA GLY A 413 -21.22 -3.91 22.70
C GLY A 413 -22.58 -3.23 22.84
N ALA A 414 -23.11 -2.62 21.77
CA ALA A 414 -24.42 -1.98 21.71
C ALA A 414 -25.55 -2.95 21.33
N ASN A 415 -25.22 -4.15 20.86
CA ASN A 415 -26.13 -5.24 20.51
C ASN A 415 -26.02 -6.39 21.53
#